data_b84bce45ea04794dbf5252265ff2a2e6
#
_entry.id   b84bce45ea04794dbf5252265ff2a2e6
#
_cell.length_a   1.000
_cell.length_b   1.000
_cell.length_c   1.000
_cell.angle_alpha   90.00
_cell.angle_beta   90.00
_cell.angle_gamma   90.00
#
_symmetry.space_group_name_H-M   'P 1'
#
loop_
_entity.id
_entity.type
_entity.pdbx_description
1 polymer ?
#
loop_
_entity_poly.entity_id
_entity_poly.type
_entity_poly.pdbx_seq_one_letter_code
_entity_poly.pdbx_strand_id
1 'polypeptide(L)' 'MAGARDDGYIIEFHRVGAFVRVSAMDPATLTEVSIVGSPRATEVELTRTAVNKLKYMLAKKAGPPAA' A
#
# COMPACT_ATOMS: atom_id res chain seq x y z
N MET A 1 6.93 -4.20 15.40
CA MET A 1 6.14 -4.02 14.21
C MET A 1 5.67 -2.59 14.10
N ALA A 2 5.91 -2.00 13.01
CA ALA A 2 5.56 -0.60 12.83
C ALA A 2 4.33 -0.49 11.96
N GLY A 3 3.30 0.08 12.50
CA GLY A 3 2.16 0.48 11.71
C GLY A 3 2.24 1.98 11.55
N ALA A 4 1.99 2.46 10.37
CA ALA A 4 2.01 3.87 10.10
C ALA A 4 0.78 4.21 9.27
N ARG A 5 0.45 5.49 9.24
CA ARG A 5 -0.67 5.96 8.42
C ARG A 5 -0.15 6.98 7.45
N ASP A 6 -0.70 6.93 6.24
CA ASP A 6 -0.38 7.87 5.21
C ASP A 6 -1.68 8.19 4.49
N ASP A 7 -2.11 9.44 4.55
CA ASP A 7 -3.39 9.89 3.98
C ASP A 7 -4.56 9.09 4.54
N GLY A 8 -4.47 8.69 5.80
CA GLY A 8 -5.52 7.91 6.42
C GLY A 8 -5.42 6.42 6.14
N TYR A 9 -4.49 5.99 5.33
CA TYR A 9 -4.29 4.58 5.06
C TYR A 9 -3.39 3.96 6.12
N ILE A 10 -3.57 2.66 6.34
CA ILE A 10 -2.77 1.91 7.30
C ILE A 10 -1.65 1.22 6.52
N ILE A 11 -0.42 1.48 6.93
CA ILE A 11 0.75 0.96 6.24
C ILE A 11 1.49 0.01 7.17
N GLU A 12 1.83 -1.16 6.66
CA GLU A 12 2.60 -2.15 7.42
C GLU A 12 3.77 -2.63 6.59
N PHE A 13 4.88 -2.83 7.28
CA PHE A 13 6.10 -3.35 6.67
C PHE A 13 6.41 -4.71 7.24
N HIS A 14 6.68 -5.67 6.37
CA HIS A 14 7.04 -7.02 6.78
C HIS A 14 8.30 -7.46 6.06
N ARG A 15 9.27 -7.94 6.82
CA ARG A 15 10.46 -8.51 6.22
C ARG A 15 10.15 -9.93 5.79
N VAL A 16 10.41 -10.24 4.52
CA VAL A 16 10.17 -11.57 3.98
C VAL A 16 11.44 -12.01 3.26
N GLY A 17 12.28 -12.77 3.95
CA GLY A 17 13.54 -13.18 3.37
C GLY A 17 14.39 -11.98 3.00
N ALA A 18 14.77 -11.89 1.75
CA ALA A 18 15.61 -10.81 1.25
C ALA A 18 14.78 -9.61 0.78
N PHE A 19 13.47 -9.64 0.98
CA PHE A 19 12.60 -8.57 0.48
C PHE A 19 11.79 -7.97 1.62
N VAL A 20 11.19 -6.82 1.33
CA VAL A 20 10.28 -6.17 2.25
C VAL A 20 8.92 -6.13 1.58
N ARG A 21 7.92 -6.65 2.27
CA ARG A 21 6.55 -6.54 1.81
C ARG A 21 5.89 -5.37 2.52
N VAL A 22 5.23 -4.52 1.75
CA VAL A 22 4.55 -3.36 2.29
C VAL A 22 3.08 -3.48 1.94
N SER A 23 2.24 -3.41 2.95
CA SER A 23 0.79 -3.46 2.78
C SER A 23 0.22 -2.08 3.04
N ALA A 24 -0.76 -1.70 2.24
CA ALA A 24 -1.50 -0.46 2.45
C ALA A 24 -2.99 -0.79 2.43
N MET A 25 -3.70 -0.31 3.43
CA MET A 25 -5.12 -0.59 3.54
C MET A 25 -5.91 0.69 3.78
N ASP A 26 -7.03 0.79 3.09
CA ASP A 26 -7.99 1.86 3.34
C ASP A 26 -8.99 1.35 4.38
N PRO A 27 -9.01 1.91 5.59
CA PRO A 27 -9.90 1.41 6.62
C PRO A 27 -11.37 1.69 6.34
N ALA A 28 -11.67 2.64 5.47
CA ALA A 28 -13.06 2.94 5.15
C ALA A 28 -13.70 1.87 4.28
N THR A 29 -12.93 1.30 3.35
CA THR A 29 -13.44 0.29 2.44
C THR A 29 -12.85 -1.09 2.71
N LEU A 30 -11.86 -1.17 3.59
CA LEU A 30 -11.13 -2.39 3.88
C LEU A 30 -10.39 -2.94 2.66
N THR A 31 -10.17 -2.09 1.68
CA THR A 31 -9.37 -2.47 0.52
C THR A 31 -7.91 -2.48 0.90
N GLU A 32 -7.24 -3.56 0.59
CA GLU A 32 -5.84 -3.72 0.92
C GLU A 32 -5.05 -4.13 -0.30
N VAL A 33 -3.85 -3.59 -0.43
CA VAL A 33 -2.90 -3.99 -1.46
C VAL A 33 -1.56 -4.24 -0.81
N SER A 34 -0.72 -4.98 -1.49
CA SER A 34 0.64 -5.14 -1.02
C SER A 34 1.60 -5.11 -2.19
N ILE A 35 2.82 -4.70 -1.89
CA ILE A 35 3.91 -4.70 -2.85
C ILE A 35 5.11 -5.36 -2.19
N VAL A 36 6.03 -5.77 -3.03
CA VAL A 36 7.31 -6.32 -2.56
C VAL A 36 8.41 -5.42 -3.10
N GLY A 37 9.28 -4.98 -2.21
CA GLY A 37 10.34 -4.09 -2.60
C GLY A 37 11.68 -4.54 -2.10
N SER A 38 12.72 -3.89 -2.61
CA SER A 38 14.07 -4.14 -2.19
C SER A 38 14.30 -3.57 -0.79
N PRO A 39 15.05 -4.27 0.08
CA PRO A 39 15.41 -3.69 1.37
C PRO A 39 16.30 -2.46 1.24
N ARG A 40 16.79 -2.18 0.05
CA ARG A 40 17.57 -0.97 -0.19
C ARG A 40 16.71 0.25 -0.44
N ALA A 41 15.45 0.05 -0.81
CA ALA A 41 14.53 1.16 -1.00
C ALA A 41 14.19 1.77 0.35
N THR A 42 13.96 3.07 0.36
CA THR A 42 13.58 3.75 1.60
C THR A 42 12.14 3.44 1.92
N GLU A 43 11.79 3.57 3.20
CA GLU A 43 10.41 3.38 3.61
C GLU A 43 9.50 4.38 2.93
N VAL A 44 9.99 5.60 2.72
CA VAL A 44 9.20 6.61 2.03
C VAL A 44 8.87 6.17 0.61
N GLU A 45 9.85 5.64 -0.09
CA GLU A 45 9.62 5.16 -1.45
C GLU A 45 8.65 4.00 -1.49
N LEU A 46 8.83 3.05 -0.59
CA LEU A 46 7.97 1.88 -0.54
C LEU A 46 6.55 2.25 -0.16
N THR A 47 6.40 3.14 0.81
CA THR A 47 5.09 3.62 1.22
C THR A 47 4.38 4.31 0.06
N ARG A 48 5.10 5.17 -0.65
CA ARG A 48 4.53 5.88 -1.79
C ARG A 48 4.05 4.91 -2.87
N THR A 49 4.86 3.91 -3.15
CA THR A 49 4.50 2.90 -4.16
C THR A 49 3.24 2.14 -3.74
N ALA A 50 3.20 1.73 -2.47
CA ALA A 50 2.04 0.99 -1.97
C ALA A 50 0.78 1.85 -1.97
N VAL A 51 0.90 3.11 -1.55
CA VAL A 51 -0.23 4.03 -1.52
C VAL A 51 -0.73 4.31 -2.93
N ASN A 52 0.19 4.50 -3.87
CA ASN A 52 -0.22 4.72 -5.25
C ASN A 52 -0.97 3.54 -5.81
N LYS A 53 -0.53 2.34 -5.49
CA LYS A 53 -1.23 1.13 -5.91
C LYS A 53 -2.61 1.06 -5.28
N LEU A 54 -2.70 1.39 -4.01
CA LEU A 54 -3.99 1.39 -3.30
C LEU A 54 -4.94 2.40 -3.92
N LYS A 55 -4.46 3.62 -4.17
CA LYS A 55 -5.28 4.65 -4.80
C LYS A 55 -5.78 4.22 -6.16
N TYR A 56 -4.91 3.56 -6.92
CA TYR A 56 -5.30 3.04 -8.22
C TYR A 56 -6.41 2.01 -8.08
N MET A 57 -6.27 1.10 -7.12
CA MET A 57 -7.28 0.08 -6.91
C MET A 57 -8.59 0.66 -6.41
N LEU A 58 -8.52 1.67 -5.53
CA LEU A 58 -9.73 2.33 -5.04
C LEU A 58 -10.46 3.04 -6.16
N ALA A 59 -9.73 3.72 -7.03
CA ALA A 59 -10.33 4.40 -8.16
C ALA A 59 -10.97 3.40 -9.12
N LYS A 60 -10.31 2.29 -9.34
CA LYS A 60 -10.81 1.26 -10.23
C LYS A 60 -12.06 0.60 -9.66
N LYS A 61 -12.10 0.44 -8.35
CA LYS A 61 -13.21 -0.19 -7.66
C LYS A 61 -14.42 0.71 -7.59
N ALA A 62 -14.19 1.97 -7.26
CA ALA A 62 -15.22 2.98 -7.28
C ALA A 62 -15.74 3.11 -8.68
N GLY A 63 -14.91 2.69 -9.60
CA GLY A 63 -15.29 2.48 -10.95
C GLY A 63 -15.72 3.72 -11.65
N PRO A 64 -15.11 4.04 -12.73
CA PRO A 64 -15.83 4.89 -13.62
C PRO A 64 -17.00 4.08 -14.05
N PRO A 65 -18.09 4.70 -14.22
CA PRO A 65 -19.20 4.07 -14.87
C PRO A 65 -18.62 3.47 -16.12
N ALA A 66 -18.91 2.26 -16.31
CA ALA A 66 -18.55 1.64 -17.54
C ALA A 66 -19.08 2.55 -18.60
N ALA A 67 -18.22 2.98 -19.34
CA ALA A 67 -18.66 3.81 -20.43
C ALA A 67 -19.46 2.96 -21.37
#